data_99066d9ca2eb2941baec4ca55978807d
#
_entry.id   99066d9ca2eb2941baec4ca55978807d
#
_cell.length_a   1.000
_cell.length_b   1.000
_cell.length_c   1.000
_cell.angle_alpha   90.00
_cell.angle_beta   90.00
_cell.angle_gamma   90.00
#
_symmetry.space_group_name_H-M   'P 1'
#
loop_
_entity.id
_entity.type
_entity.pdbx_description
1 polymer ?
#
loop_
_entity_poly.entity_id
_entity_poly.type
_entity_poly.pdbx_seq_one_letter_code
_entity_poly.pdbx_strand_id
1 'polypeptide(L)'
;IQAIVRELHDEKIDVIEWNSDPSIFIAKAISPARVSGVYLNDHSVNGKTATVVVPEDQLSLAIGRDGQNERLAAKLTGWRIDIKSLPEAASEALHRLESDESLAMIADLEQDSMVRVRDMLARKAEGRPLTPEEYDFMVKFIDRVENRSSSRRQPERQAAEEAILSEARRTIPASAFSTDLLDSGIPEHVAYILQEAGYTTSGELALQMKTRPDDILRLNGIGRKAMAEIRKLLERLEQQKQIEDAK
;
A
#
# COMPACT_ATOMS: atom_id res chain seq x y z
N ILE A 1 24.31 19.23 3.80
CA ILE A 1 23.16 19.70 2.99
C ILE A 1 23.61 20.83 2.05
N GLN A 2 24.25 21.92 2.52
CA GLN A 2 24.65 23.06 1.66
C GLN A 2 25.55 22.68 0.47
N ALA A 3 26.48 21.71 0.63
CA ALA A 3 27.30 21.22 -0.45
C ALA A 3 26.48 20.52 -1.54
N ILE A 4 25.48 19.71 -1.14
CA ILE A 4 24.57 19.00 -2.05
C ILE A 4 23.64 19.99 -2.77
N VAL A 5 23.13 21.02 -2.07
CA VAL A 5 22.31 22.09 -2.67
C VAL A 5 23.06 22.80 -3.80
N ARG A 6 24.35 23.13 -3.59
CA ARG A 6 25.20 23.76 -4.62
C ARG A 6 25.45 22.82 -5.83
N GLU A 7 25.65 21.52 -5.57
CA GLU A 7 25.83 20.52 -6.63
C GLU A 7 24.59 20.35 -7.49
N LEU A 8 23.41 20.50 -6.88
CA LEU A 8 22.11 20.41 -7.53
C LEU A 8 21.57 21.77 -8.02
N HIS A 9 22.43 22.74 -8.29
CA HIS A 9 22.07 24.05 -8.85
C HIS A 9 21.06 24.84 -8.00
N ASP A 10 21.26 24.83 -6.67
CA ASP A 10 20.43 25.51 -5.68
C ASP A 10 18.97 25.00 -5.57
N GLU A 11 18.72 23.75 -5.99
CA GLU A 11 17.43 23.10 -5.78
C GLU A 11 17.13 22.94 -4.29
N LYS A 12 15.86 23.12 -3.93
CA LYS A 12 15.41 22.93 -2.56
C LYS A 12 15.43 21.45 -2.19
N ILE A 13 16.16 21.10 -1.13
CA ILE A 13 16.29 19.73 -0.65
C ILE A 13 15.65 19.61 0.73
N ASP A 14 14.70 18.70 0.85
CA ASP A 14 14.16 18.25 2.13
C ASP A 14 14.76 16.87 2.47
N VAL A 15 15.26 16.70 3.69
CA VAL A 15 15.85 15.45 4.18
C VAL A 15 14.84 14.75 5.06
N ILE A 16 14.45 13.54 4.67
CA ILE A 16 13.45 12.73 5.36
C ILE A 16 14.13 11.48 5.91
N GLU A 17 13.93 11.22 7.20
CA GLU A 17 14.43 10.03 7.84
C GLU A 17 13.66 8.80 7.37
N TRP A 18 14.38 7.82 6.82
CA TRP A 18 13.79 6.56 6.41
C TRP A 18 13.32 5.73 7.60
N ASN A 19 12.19 5.03 7.44
CA ASN A 19 11.68 4.07 8.41
C ASN A 19 11.15 2.83 7.69
N SER A 20 11.32 1.66 8.28
CA SER A 20 10.80 0.39 7.74
C SER A 20 9.29 0.26 7.88
N ASP A 21 8.68 0.94 8.86
CA ASP A 21 7.23 1.04 9.01
C ASP A 21 6.68 2.07 8.02
N PRO A 22 5.83 1.66 7.05
CA PRO A 22 5.30 2.57 6.05
C PRO A 22 4.49 3.72 6.64
N SER A 23 3.75 3.50 7.73
CA SER A 23 2.92 4.56 8.35
C SER A 23 3.79 5.66 8.95
N ILE A 24 4.87 5.27 9.63
CA ILE A 24 5.85 6.20 10.20
C ILE A 24 6.61 6.93 9.08
N PHE A 25 7.01 6.21 8.03
CA PHE A 25 7.73 6.80 6.91
C PHE A 25 6.87 7.81 6.14
N ILE A 26 5.59 7.49 5.89
CA ILE A 26 4.64 8.42 5.26
C ILE A 26 4.42 9.65 6.13
N ALA A 27 4.23 9.49 7.45
CA ALA A 27 4.08 10.63 8.36
C ALA A 27 5.31 11.56 8.33
N LYS A 28 6.52 11.01 8.24
CA LYS A 28 7.76 11.79 8.08
C LYS A 28 7.85 12.45 6.69
N ALA A 29 7.37 11.78 5.64
CA ALA A 29 7.39 12.30 4.28
C ALA A 29 6.47 13.53 4.07
N ILE A 30 5.45 13.70 4.91
CA ILE A 30 4.55 14.87 4.91
C ILE A 30 5.10 16.05 5.72
N SER A 31 6.27 15.87 6.37
CA SER A 31 6.93 16.97 7.08
C SER A 31 7.09 18.22 6.16
N PRO A 32 6.93 19.45 6.70
CA PRO A 32 6.84 19.82 8.12
C PRO A 32 5.41 19.81 8.70
N ALA A 33 4.38 19.37 7.96
CA ALA A 33 3.02 19.30 8.49
C ALA A 33 2.91 18.25 9.61
N ARG A 34 2.14 18.58 10.64
CA ARG A 34 1.84 17.65 11.72
C ARG A 34 0.77 16.66 11.28
N VAL A 35 1.03 15.38 11.47
CA VAL A 35 0.12 14.29 11.13
C VAL A 35 -0.57 13.78 12.39
N SER A 36 -1.91 13.65 12.35
CA SER A 36 -2.73 13.10 13.45
C SER A 36 -2.84 11.59 13.36
N GLY A 37 -2.84 11.03 12.14
CA GLY A 37 -2.91 9.59 11.90
C GLY A 37 -2.57 9.22 10.46
N VAL A 38 -2.10 7.98 10.25
CA VAL A 38 -1.85 7.39 8.93
C VAL A 38 -2.49 6.02 8.89
N TYR A 39 -3.42 5.83 7.97
CA TYR A 39 -4.18 4.58 7.81
C TYR A 39 -3.87 3.96 6.46
N LEU A 40 -3.29 2.76 6.51
CA LEU A 40 -2.81 2.05 5.32
C LEU A 40 -3.91 1.15 4.74
N ASN A 41 -4.19 1.34 3.45
CA ASN A 41 -5.06 0.49 2.66
C ASN A 41 -4.26 -0.12 1.51
N ASP A 42 -3.82 -1.35 1.70
CA ASP A 42 -3.09 -2.13 0.68
C ASP A 42 -4.09 -3.03 -0.07
N HIS A 43 -4.75 -2.49 -1.10
CA HIS A 43 -5.65 -3.25 -1.95
C HIS A 43 -4.88 -3.82 -3.15
N SER A 44 -4.85 -5.15 -3.27
CA SER A 44 -4.21 -5.84 -4.40
C SER A 44 -4.75 -5.40 -5.77
N VAL A 45 -6.01 -4.93 -5.83
CA VAL A 45 -6.68 -4.51 -7.07
C VAL A 45 -6.44 -3.03 -7.39
N ASN A 46 -6.41 -2.15 -6.38
CA ASN A 46 -6.33 -0.69 -6.55
C ASN A 46 -4.97 -0.09 -6.14
N GLY A 47 -4.01 -0.95 -5.77
CA GLY A 47 -2.70 -0.52 -5.29
C GLY A 47 -2.71 -0.06 -3.83
N LYS A 48 -1.53 0.33 -3.35
CA LYS A 48 -1.30 0.77 -1.96
C LYS A 48 -1.74 2.22 -1.79
N THR A 49 -2.72 2.47 -0.92
CA THR A 49 -3.22 3.80 -0.59
C THR A 49 -3.07 4.07 0.91
N ALA A 50 -2.60 5.24 1.28
CA ALA A 50 -2.50 5.71 2.65
C ALA A 50 -3.37 6.94 2.84
N THR A 51 -4.31 6.89 3.76
CA THR A 51 -5.06 8.07 4.21
C THR A 51 -4.27 8.74 5.32
N VAL A 52 -3.86 9.98 5.10
CA VAL A 52 -3.11 10.81 6.05
C VAL A 52 -4.04 11.86 6.62
N VAL A 53 -4.27 11.79 7.93
CA VAL A 53 -5.15 12.73 8.63
C VAL A 53 -4.31 13.80 9.31
N VAL A 54 -4.65 15.05 9.06
CA VAL A 54 -3.97 16.21 9.60
C VAL A 54 -4.95 17.19 10.26
N PRO A 55 -4.50 18.03 11.21
CA PRO A 55 -5.29 19.16 11.67
C PRO A 55 -5.63 20.10 10.49
N GLU A 56 -6.77 20.79 10.54
CA GLU A 56 -7.21 21.66 9.43
C GLU A 56 -6.21 22.77 9.11
N ASP A 57 -5.59 23.35 10.14
CA ASP A 57 -4.55 24.39 10.00
C ASP A 57 -3.28 23.87 9.29
N GLN A 58 -3.11 22.54 9.22
CA GLN A 58 -1.98 21.88 8.57
C GLN A 58 -2.30 21.36 7.16
N LEU A 59 -3.56 21.33 6.75
CA LEU A 59 -4.00 20.73 5.49
C LEU A 59 -3.29 21.32 4.27
N SER A 60 -3.29 22.66 4.14
CA SER A 60 -2.61 23.33 3.03
C SER A 60 -1.10 23.09 3.02
N LEU A 61 -0.48 22.98 4.20
CA LEU A 61 0.94 22.70 4.32
C LEU A 61 1.25 21.25 3.94
N ALA A 62 0.40 20.31 4.34
CA ALA A 62 0.54 18.89 4.02
C ALA A 62 0.42 18.63 2.51
N ILE A 63 -0.57 19.23 1.86
CA ILE A 63 -0.78 19.13 0.40
C ILE A 63 0.34 19.87 -0.36
N GLY A 64 0.74 21.04 0.12
CA GLY A 64 1.71 21.92 -0.53
C GLY A 64 1.14 22.66 -1.75
N ARG A 65 1.97 23.52 -2.36
CA ARG A 65 1.57 24.26 -3.56
C ARG A 65 1.28 23.28 -4.70
N ASP A 66 0.11 23.37 -5.31
CA ASP A 66 -0.34 22.51 -6.44
C ASP A 66 -0.23 21.00 -6.15
N GLY A 67 -0.35 20.59 -4.88
CA GLY A 67 -0.22 19.20 -4.47
C GLY A 67 1.22 18.64 -4.51
N GLN A 68 2.24 19.51 -4.45
CA GLN A 68 3.64 19.13 -4.62
C GLN A 68 4.12 18.21 -3.48
N ASN A 69 3.81 18.54 -2.23
CA ASN A 69 4.26 17.74 -1.07
C ASN A 69 3.62 16.35 -1.08
N GLU A 70 2.32 16.27 -1.34
CA GLU A 70 1.59 15.00 -1.50
C GLU A 70 2.22 14.11 -2.59
N ARG A 71 2.48 14.69 -3.79
CA ARG A 71 3.09 13.96 -4.91
C ARG A 71 4.52 13.50 -4.62
N LEU A 72 5.32 14.34 -3.94
CA LEU A 72 6.68 13.97 -3.55
C LEU A 72 6.67 12.85 -2.51
N ALA A 73 5.81 12.94 -1.50
CA ALA A 73 5.64 11.90 -0.50
C ALA A 73 5.16 10.58 -1.14
N ALA A 74 4.22 10.64 -2.07
CA ALA A 74 3.76 9.46 -2.80
C ALA A 74 4.89 8.80 -3.62
N LYS A 75 5.70 9.59 -4.33
CA LYS A 75 6.86 9.07 -5.07
C LYS A 75 7.93 8.46 -4.17
N LEU A 76 8.19 9.10 -3.02
CA LEU A 76 9.21 8.66 -2.07
C LEU A 76 8.83 7.36 -1.39
N THR A 77 7.57 7.23 -0.99
CA THR A 77 7.09 6.09 -0.19
C THR A 77 6.57 4.93 -1.04
N GLY A 78 6.23 5.18 -2.30
CA GLY A 78 5.60 4.20 -3.18
C GLY A 78 4.12 3.94 -2.84
N TRP A 79 3.49 4.80 -2.02
CA TRP A 79 2.09 4.75 -1.65
C TRP A 79 1.33 5.87 -2.34
N ARG A 80 0.12 5.60 -2.79
CA ARG A 80 -0.84 6.65 -3.13
C ARG A 80 -1.28 7.32 -1.83
N ILE A 81 -1.08 8.63 -1.71
CA ILE A 81 -1.39 9.38 -0.48
C ILE A 81 -2.68 10.16 -0.70
N ASP A 82 -3.57 10.09 0.26
CA ASP A 82 -4.82 10.84 0.32
C ASP A 82 -4.82 11.64 1.64
N ILE A 83 -4.69 12.97 1.54
CA ILE A 83 -4.57 13.84 2.71
C ILE A 83 -5.93 14.44 3.01
N LYS A 84 -6.38 14.26 4.26
CA LYS A 84 -7.67 14.75 4.76
C LYS A 84 -7.50 15.54 6.03
N SER A 85 -8.37 16.52 6.21
CA SER A 85 -8.53 17.15 7.51
C SER A 85 -9.20 16.18 8.48
N LEU A 86 -8.99 16.41 9.78
CA LEU A 86 -9.61 15.58 10.82
C LEU A 86 -11.13 15.52 10.75
N PRO A 87 -11.87 16.64 10.53
CA PRO A 87 -13.31 16.60 10.35
C PRO A 87 -13.77 15.82 9.10
N GLU A 88 -13.03 15.95 7.99
CA GLU A 88 -13.31 15.18 6.77
C GLU A 88 -13.16 13.68 6.99
N ALA A 89 -12.06 13.27 7.62
CA ALA A 89 -11.80 11.87 7.95
C ALA A 89 -12.86 11.31 8.92
N ALA A 90 -13.27 12.10 9.92
CA ALA A 90 -14.33 11.72 10.85
C ALA A 90 -15.69 11.57 10.15
N SER A 91 -16.02 12.50 9.24
CA SER A 91 -17.26 12.45 8.44
C SER A 91 -17.30 11.23 7.53
N GLU A 92 -16.18 10.91 6.90
CA GLU A 92 -16.07 9.72 6.04
C GLU A 92 -16.15 8.42 6.84
N ALA A 93 -15.48 8.34 7.99
CA ALA A 93 -15.58 7.18 8.88
C ALA A 93 -17.03 6.96 9.36
N LEU A 94 -17.73 8.05 9.72
CA LEU A 94 -19.13 8.01 10.09
C LEU A 94 -20.02 7.51 8.95
N HIS A 95 -19.85 8.07 7.75
CA HIS A 95 -20.60 7.68 6.56
C HIS A 95 -20.38 6.21 6.19
N ARG A 96 -19.14 5.72 6.27
CA ARG A 96 -18.84 4.29 6.03
C ARG A 96 -19.53 3.37 7.04
N LEU A 97 -19.56 3.72 8.32
CA LEU A 97 -20.27 2.95 9.34
C LEU A 97 -21.79 2.93 9.11
N GLU A 98 -22.36 3.99 8.51
CA GLU A 98 -23.78 4.08 8.21
C GLU A 98 -24.17 3.35 6.93
N SER A 99 -23.29 3.30 5.93
CA SER A 99 -23.59 2.81 4.58
C SER A 99 -23.09 1.41 4.26
N ASP A 100 -22.07 0.92 4.97
CA ASP A 100 -21.42 -0.37 4.71
C ASP A 100 -21.91 -1.44 5.68
N GLU A 101 -22.81 -2.32 5.21
CA GLU A 101 -23.34 -3.45 5.99
C GLU A 101 -22.22 -4.35 6.55
N SER A 102 -21.08 -4.43 5.88
CA SER A 102 -19.94 -5.20 6.38
C SER A 102 -19.39 -4.65 7.70
N LEU A 103 -19.64 -3.38 8.01
CA LEU A 103 -19.19 -2.70 9.22
C LEU A 103 -20.28 -2.62 10.31
N ALA A 104 -21.45 -3.24 10.13
CA ALA A 104 -22.58 -3.17 11.07
C ALA A 104 -22.19 -3.48 12.52
N MET A 105 -21.36 -4.55 12.74
CA MET A 105 -20.89 -4.86 14.10
C MET A 105 -20.02 -3.76 14.71
N ILE A 106 -19.26 -3.02 13.89
CA ILE A 106 -18.45 -1.90 14.36
C ILE A 106 -19.33 -0.72 14.63
N ALA A 107 -20.34 -0.47 13.78
CA ALA A 107 -21.33 0.56 13.97
C ALA A 107 -22.12 0.37 15.28
N ASP A 108 -22.54 -0.84 15.60
CA ASP A 108 -23.22 -1.17 16.86
C ASP A 108 -22.31 -0.86 18.08
N LEU A 109 -21.02 -1.20 18.00
CA LEU A 109 -20.05 -0.92 19.08
C LEU A 109 -19.75 0.57 19.25
N GLU A 110 -19.82 1.34 18.19
CA GLU A 110 -19.50 2.78 18.18
C GLU A 110 -20.75 3.68 18.16
N GLN A 111 -21.95 3.15 18.37
CA GLN A 111 -23.21 3.89 18.24
C GLN A 111 -23.22 5.21 19.01
N ASP A 112 -22.81 5.21 20.29
CA ASP A 112 -22.72 6.41 21.10
C ASP A 112 -21.66 7.40 20.56
N SER A 113 -20.54 6.87 20.09
CA SER A 113 -19.48 7.69 19.49
C SER A 113 -19.94 8.33 18.19
N MET A 114 -20.69 7.60 17.36
CA MET A 114 -21.26 8.11 16.10
C MET A 114 -22.22 9.28 16.33
N VAL A 115 -23.10 9.17 17.33
CA VAL A 115 -24.01 10.27 17.72
C VAL A 115 -23.21 11.50 18.12
N ARG A 116 -22.20 11.32 18.95
CA ARG A 116 -21.35 12.41 19.44
C ARG A 116 -20.55 13.07 18.33
N VAL A 117 -19.93 12.26 17.43
CA VAL A 117 -19.17 12.79 16.28
C VAL A 117 -20.08 13.55 15.32
N ARG A 118 -21.30 13.06 15.07
CA ARG A 118 -22.29 13.75 14.23
C ARG A 118 -22.64 15.12 14.80
N ASP A 119 -22.89 15.23 16.12
CA ASP A 119 -23.14 16.50 16.80
C ASP A 119 -21.94 17.47 16.67
N MET A 120 -20.73 16.97 16.89
CA MET A 120 -19.50 17.77 16.73
C MET A 120 -19.35 18.32 15.30
N LEU A 121 -19.56 17.46 14.28
CA LEU A 121 -19.49 17.87 12.88
C LEU A 121 -20.58 18.88 12.53
N ALA A 122 -21.81 18.71 13.03
CA ALA A 122 -22.91 19.66 12.83
C ALA A 122 -22.58 21.03 13.45
N ARG A 123 -22.14 21.07 14.71
CA ARG A 123 -21.71 22.32 15.37
C ARG A 123 -20.58 23.02 14.63
N LYS A 124 -19.62 22.24 14.12
CA LYS A 124 -18.52 22.77 13.34
C LYS A 124 -19.00 23.37 12.01
N ALA A 125 -19.93 22.73 11.32
CA ALA A 125 -20.55 23.24 10.09
C ALA A 125 -21.31 24.57 10.32
N GLU A 126 -21.85 24.77 11.52
CA GLU A 126 -22.47 26.04 11.95
C GLU A 126 -21.43 27.11 12.36
N GLY A 127 -20.14 26.85 12.20
CA GLY A 127 -19.07 27.76 12.58
C GLY A 127 -18.72 27.81 14.06
N ARG A 128 -19.23 26.88 14.86
CA ARG A 128 -18.89 26.76 16.29
C ARG A 128 -17.57 26.01 16.45
N PRO A 129 -16.59 26.58 17.16
CA PRO A 129 -15.29 25.91 17.37
C PRO A 129 -15.48 24.66 18.22
N LEU A 130 -14.66 23.65 17.94
CA LEU A 130 -14.53 22.46 18.77
C LEU A 130 -13.42 22.64 19.80
N THR A 131 -13.57 21.98 20.96
CA THR A 131 -12.53 21.98 21.99
C THR A 131 -11.38 21.00 21.65
N PRO A 132 -10.19 21.15 22.24
CA PRO A 132 -9.10 20.20 22.05
C PRO A 132 -9.50 18.77 22.39
N GLU A 133 -10.30 18.56 23.43
CA GLU A 133 -10.82 17.25 23.86
C GLU A 133 -11.75 16.63 22.82
N GLU A 134 -12.52 17.48 22.10
CA GLU A 134 -13.39 17.04 21.00
C GLU A 134 -12.57 16.62 19.79
N TYR A 135 -11.51 17.33 19.46
CA TYR A 135 -10.56 16.91 18.43
C TYR A 135 -9.88 15.58 18.79
N ASP A 136 -9.40 15.41 20.03
CA ASP A 136 -8.84 14.15 20.51
C ASP A 136 -9.86 13.00 20.45
N PHE A 137 -11.12 13.28 20.74
CA PHE A 137 -12.19 12.30 20.64
C PHE A 137 -12.39 11.84 19.18
N MET A 138 -12.38 12.77 18.21
CA MET A 138 -12.48 12.43 16.79
C MET A 138 -11.29 11.56 16.34
N VAL A 139 -10.07 11.90 16.72
CA VAL A 139 -8.87 11.09 16.42
C VAL A 139 -9.07 9.67 16.91
N LYS A 140 -9.42 9.50 18.20
CA LYS A 140 -9.64 8.18 18.79
C LYS A 140 -10.80 7.41 18.13
N PHE A 141 -11.86 8.12 17.70
CA PHE A 141 -12.96 7.50 16.97
C PHE A 141 -12.47 6.94 15.62
N ILE A 142 -11.73 7.74 14.83
CA ILE A 142 -11.18 7.32 13.54
C ILE A 142 -10.23 6.14 13.75
N ASP A 143 -9.32 6.21 14.73
CA ASP A 143 -8.38 5.14 15.06
C ASP A 143 -9.12 3.81 15.35
N ARG A 144 -10.18 3.85 16.15
CA ARG A 144 -10.95 2.65 16.47
C ARG A 144 -11.65 2.06 15.24
N VAL A 145 -12.26 2.92 14.42
CA VAL A 145 -12.95 2.50 13.19
C VAL A 145 -11.96 1.89 12.20
N GLU A 146 -10.83 2.56 11.94
CA GLU A 146 -9.83 2.10 10.99
C GLU A 146 -9.14 0.81 11.45
N ASN A 147 -8.72 0.73 12.70
CA ASN A 147 -8.07 -0.44 13.25
C ASN A 147 -9.00 -1.67 13.27
N ARG A 148 -10.27 -1.50 13.65
CA ARG A 148 -11.26 -2.59 13.61
C ARG A 148 -11.60 -3.02 12.19
N SER A 149 -11.74 -2.07 11.27
CA SER A 149 -11.99 -2.36 9.85
C SER A 149 -10.81 -3.11 9.23
N SER A 150 -9.59 -2.69 9.50
CA SER A 150 -8.36 -3.34 9.02
C SER A 150 -8.20 -4.75 9.59
N SER A 151 -8.40 -4.93 10.91
CA SER A 151 -8.30 -6.23 11.57
C SER A 151 -9.33 -7.24 11.05
N ARG A 152 -10.54 -6.78 10.69
CA ARG A 152 -11.57 -7.65 10.11
C ARG A 152 -11.25 -8.06 8.69
N ARG A 153 -10.70 -7.15 7.88
CA ARG A 153 -10.33 -7.41 6.49
C ARG A 153 -9.08 -8.28 6.34
N GLN A 154 -8.22 -8.34 7.35
CA GLN A 154 -6.98 -9.13 7.30
C GLN A 154 -7.21 -10.63 7.00
N PRO A 155 -8.08 -11.36 7.69
CA PRO A 155 -8.31 -12.78 7.41
C PRO A 155 -8.94 -13.02 6.04
N GLU A 156 -9.86 -12.15 5.61
CA GLU A 156 -10.46 -12.22 4.26
C GLU A 156 -9.41 -11.97 3.16
N ARG A 157 -8.50 -11.03 3.41
CA ARG A 157 -7.37 -10.72 2.51
C ARG A 157 -6.38 -11.87 2.46
N GLN A 158 -6.02 -12.45 3.61
CA GLN A 158 -5.13 -13.62 3.66
C GLN A 158 -5.75 -14.79 2.91
N ALA A 159 -7.04 -15.08 3.12
CA ALA A 159 -7.74 -16.14 2.42
C ALA A 159 -7.82 -15.87 0.90
N ALA A 160 -8.08 -14.63 0.48
CA ALA A 160 -8.09 -14.25 -0.93
C ALA A 160 -6.70 -14.34 -1.57
N GLU A 161 -5.65 -13.89 -0.88
CA GLU A 161 -4.27 -14.00 -1.33
C GLU A 161 -3.81 -15.46 -1.42
N GLU A 162 -4.18 -16.27 -0.44
CA GLU A 162 -3.90 -17.70 -0.41
C GLU A 162 -4.65 -18.45 -1.53
N ALA A 163 -5.90 -18.04 -1.83
CA ALA A 163 -6.67 -18.54 -2.94
C ALA A 163 -6.00 -18.21 -4.30
N ILE A 164 -5.55 -16.96 -4.49
CA ILE A 164 -4.83 -16.52 -5.70
C ILE A 164 -3.52 -17.32 -5.84
N LEU A 165 -2.76 -17.46 -4.76
CA LEU A 165 -1.51 -18.23 -4.75
C LEU A 165 -1.75 -19.72 -5.07
N SER A 166 -2.79 -20.32 -4.49
CA SER A 166 -3.15 -21.71 -4.74
C SER A 166 -3.59 -21.94 -6.18
N GLU A 167 -4.40 -21.03 -6.72
CA GLU A 167 -4.83 -21.09 -8.12
C GLU A 167 -3.65 -20.91 -9.08
N ALA A 168 -2.79 -19.90 -8.85
CA ALA A 168 -1.58 -19.69 -9.64
C ALA A 168 -0.65 -20.92 -9.58
N ARG A 169 -0.50 -21.54 -8.40
CA ARG A 169 0.33 -22.73 -8.22
C ARG A 169 -0.19 -23.94 -9.00
N ARG A 170 -1.51 -24.11 -9.11
CA ARG A 170 -2.13 -25.21 -9.89
C ARG A 170 -1.82 -25.13 -11.39
N THR A 171 -1.59 -23.93 -11.92
CA THR A 171 -1.26 -23.70 -13.32
C THR A 171 0.22 -23.89 -13.67
N ILE A 172 1.07 -24.20 -12.66
CA ILE A 172 2.51 -24.42 -12.81
C ILE A 172 2.80 -25.92 -12.64
N PRO A 173 3.65 -26.53 -13.51
CA PRO A 173 4.06 -27.93 -13.36
C PRO A 173 4.76 -28.15 -12.02
N ALA A 174 4.48 -29.27 -11.37
CA ALA A 174 5.11 -29.63 -10.10
C ALA A 174 6.65 -29.74 -10.21
N SER A 175 7.15 -30.23 -11.34
CA SER A 175 8.58 -30.33 -11.68
C SER A 175 9.28 -28.95 -11.66
N ALA A 176 8.58 -27.87 -12.00
CA ALA A 176 9.16 -26.52 -12.03
C ALA A 176 9.64 -26.04 -10.64
N PHE A 177 9.00 -26.51 -9.57
CA PHE A 177 9.39 -26.18 -8.19
C PHE A 177 10.64 -26.96 -7.70
N SER A 178 11.12 -27.91 -8.48
CA SER A 178 12.35 -28.65 -8.24
C SER A 178 13.45 -28.32 -9.25
N THR A 179 13.15 -27.51 -10.28
CA THR A 179 14.09 -27.13 -11.33
C THR A 179 14.77 -25.82 -10.96
N ASP A 180 16.10 -25.84 -10.80
CA ASP A 180 16.90 -24.64 -10.55
C ASP A 180 16.76 -23.65 -11.69
N LEU A 181 16.87 -22.34 -11.39
CA LEU A 181 16.79 -21.28 -12.40
C LEU A 181 17.93 -21.40 -13.43
N LEU A 182 19.11 -21.84 -13.06
CA LEU A 182 20.23 -22.06 -13.97
C LEU A 182 19.95 -23.18 -15.00
N ASP A 183 19.16 -24.18 -14.60
CA ASP A 183 18.77 -25.31 -15.47
C ASP A 183 17.47 -25.02 -16.24
N SER A 184 16.82 -23.89 -15.99
CA SER A 184 15.54 -23.52 -16.60
C SER A 184 15.63 -23.02 -18.04
N GLY A 185 16.87 -22.75 -18.51
CA GLY A 185 17.15 -22.22 -19.86
C GLY A 185 16.95 -20.71 -20.01
N ILE A 186 16.91 -19.97 -18.90
CA ILE A 186 17.09 -18.51 -18.91
C ILE A 186 18.61 -18.20 -18.93
N PRO A 187 19.03 -17.02 -19.45
CA PRO A 187 20.43 -16.63 -19.42
C PRO A 187 21.00 -16.59 -18.00
N GLU A 188 22.21 -17.15 -17.79
CA GLU A 188 22.85 -17.25 -16.47
C GLU A 188 22.86 -15.94 -15.68
N HIS A 189 23.18 -14.82 -16.34
CA HIS A 189 23.21 -13.51 -15.68
C HIS A 189 21.82 -13.08 -15.14
N VAL A 190 20.73 -13.49 -15.79
CA VAL A 190 19.36 -13.24 -15.31
C VAL A 190 19.05 -14.18 -14.15
N ALA A 191 19.45 -15.45 -14.24
CA ALA A 191 19.28 -16.42 -13.16
C ALA A 191 19.98 -15.96 -11.88
N TYR A 192 21.21 -15.46 -11.95
CA TYR A 192 21.93 -14.93 -10.78
C TYR A 192 21.24 -13.73 -10.15
N ILE A 193 20.74 -12.78 -10.95
CA ILE A 193 19.98 -11.63 -10.40
C ILE A 193 18.74 -12.10 -9.65
N LEU A 194 18.02 -13.09 -10.19
CA LEU A 194 16.83 -13.63 -9.57
C LEU A 194 17.17 -14.43 -8.30
N GLN A 195 18.27 -15.19 -8.29
CA GLN A 195 18.74 -15.91 -7.11
C GLN A 195 19.16 -14.96 -5.99
N GLU A 196 19.85 -13.85 -6.29
CA GLU A 196 20.16 -12.80 -5.32
C GLU A 196 18.90 -12.16 -4.74
N ALA A 197 17.81 -12.09 -5.52
CA ALA A 197 16.51 -11.61 -5.07
C ALA A 197 15.70 -12.66 -4.30
N GLY A 198 16.24 -13.89 -4.13
CA GLY A 198 15.62 -14.97 -3.33
C GLY A 198 14.79 -15.97 -4.13
N TYR A 199 14.75 -15.90 -5.46
CA TYR A 199 14.08 -16.87 -6.31
C TYR A 199 15.06 -17.97 -6.73
N THR A 200 14.86 -19.20 -6.26
CA THR A 200 15.80 -20.30 -6.53
C THR A 200 15.33 -21.23 -7.63
N THR A 201 14.01 -21.38 -7.81
CA THR A 201 13.45 -22.32 -8.77
C THR A 201 12.60 -21.62 -9.84
N SER A 202 12.45 -22.31 -10.98
CA SER A 202 11.59 -21.82 -12.07
C SER A 202 10.12 -21.75 -11.66
N GLY A 203 9.67 -22.60 -10.73
CA GLY A 203 8.32 -22.59 -10.18
C GLY A 203 8.06 -21.39 -9.27
N GLU A 204 9.02 -20.99 -8.43
CA GLU A 204 8.93 -19.78 -7.60
C GLU A 204 8.86 -18.52 -8.47
N LEU A 205 9.72 -18.43 -9.49
CA LEU A 205 9.69 -17.32 -10.45
C LEU A 205 8.36 -17.26 -11.18
N ALA A 206 7.85 -18.40 -11.66
CA ALA A 206 6.57 -18.47 -12.35
C ALA A 206 5.42 -18.04 -11.44
N LEU A 207 5.42 -18.46 -10.18
CA LEU A 207 4.43 -18.07 -9.19
C LEU A 207 4.46 -16.56 -8.95
N GLN A 208 5.65 -15.97 -8.74
CA GLN A 208 5.81 -14.54 -8.55
C GLN A 208 5.35 -13.74 -9.77
N MET A 209 5.70 -14.18 -10.97
CA MET A 209 5.28 -13.54 -12.21
C MET A 209 3.76 -13.56 -12.45
N LYS A 210 3.06 -14.60 -11.95
CA LYS A 210 1.59 -14.70 -12.04
C LYS A 210 0.87 -13.89 -10.96
N THR A 211 1.49 -13.69 -9.82
CA THR A 211 0.86 -13.01 -8.68
C THR A 211 1.29 -11.55 -8.54
N ARG A 212 2.57 -11.24 -8.69
CA ARG A 212 3.17 -9.90 -8.50
C ARG A 212 4.30 -9.65 -9.50
N PRO A 213 4.02 -9.48 -10.80
CA PRO A 213 5.05 -9.30 -11.83
C PRO A 213 5.89 -8.02 -11.63
N ASP A 214 5.33 -7.00 -11.00
CA ASP A 214 6.01 -5.73 -10.76
C ASP A 214 7.21 -5.85 -9.82
N ASP A 215 7.22 -6.83 -8.92
CA ASP A 215 8.35 -7.05 -8.03
C ASP A 215 9.59 -7.51 -8.81
N ILE A 216 9.39 -8.33 -9.84
CA ILE A 216 10.48 -8.75 -10.75
C ILE A 216 10.97 -7.57 -11.60
N LEU A 217 10.05 -6.71 -12.08
CA LEU A 217 10.39 -5.53 -12.88
C LEU A 217 11.21 -4.49 -12.11
N ARG A 218 11.10 -4.47 -10.79
CA ARG A 218 11.86 -3.54 -9.92
C ARG A 218 13.28 -3.99 -9.62
N LEU A 219 13.65 -5.22 -9.95
CA LEU A 219 14.99 -5.74 -9.70
C LEU A 219 16.02 -5.05 -10.61
N ASN A 220 17.11 -4.59 -10.01
CA ASN A 220 18.21 -4.01 -10.75
C ASN A 220 18.80 -5.04 -11.72
N GLY A 221 18.92 -4.67 -12.98
CA GLY A 221 19.44 -5.56 -14.04
C GLY A 221 18.35 -6.34 -14.79
N ILE A 222 17.09 -6.32 -14.36
CA ILE A 222 15.96 -6.90 -15.09
C ILE A 222 15.36 -5.84 -16.03
N GLY A 223 15.87 -5.79 -17.26
CA GLY A 223 15.35 -4.95 -18.32
C GLY A 223 14.41 -5.68 -19.28
N ARG A 224 14.02 -4.99 -20.39
CA ARG A 224 13.10 -5.55 -21.40
C ARG A 224 13.55 -6.90 -21.97
N LYS A 225 14.86 -7.10 -22.18
CA LYS A 225 15.42 -8.36 -22.73
C LYS A 225 15.29 -9.50 -21.72
N ALA A 226 15.65 -9.26 -20.46
CA ALA A 226 15.51 -10.26 -19.38
C ALA A 226 14.04 -10.66 -19.19
N MET A 227 13.12 -9.70 -19.20
CA MET A 227 11.67 -9.96 -19.13
C MET A 227 11.17 -10.81 -20.31
N ALA A 228 11.70 -10.61 -21.52
CA ALA A 228 11.34 -11.43 -22.67
C ALA A 228 11.76 -12.90 -22.47
N GLU A 229 12.96 -13.15 -21.92
CA GLU A 229 13.42 -14.50 -21.61
C GLU A 229 12.61 -15.15 -20.48
N ILE A 230 12.27 -14.40 -19.43
CA ILE A 230 11.39 -14.87 -18.37
C ILE A 230 10.01 -15.26 -18.93
N ARG A 231 9.41 -14.45 -19.82
CA ARG A 231 8.12 -14.79 -20.46
C ARG A 231 8.19 -16.06 -21.30
N LYS A 232 9.27 -16.27 -22.05
CA LYS A 232 9.48 -17.52 -22.80
C LYS A 232 9.57 -18.74 -21.87
N LEU A 233 10.17 -18.59 -20.69
CA LEU A 233 10.18 -19.65 -19.70
C LEU A 233 8.75 -19.96 -19.23
N LEU A 234 7.95 -18.93 -18.91
CA LEU A 234 6.57 -19.12 -18.48
C LEU A 234 5.72 -19.83 -19.54
N GLU A 235 5.83 -19.44 -20.80
CA GLU A 235 5.14 -20.09 -21.92
C GLU A 235 5.50 -21.59 -22.02
N ARG A 236 6.79 -21.94 -21.85
CA ARG A 236 7.22 -23.33 -21.83
C ARG A 236 6.65 -24.12 -20.65
N LEU A 237 6.60 -23.53 -19.47
CA LEU A 237 6.01 -24.15 -18.28
C LEU A 237 4.50 -24.36 -18.45
N GLU A 238 3.79 -23.42 -19.05
CA GLU A 238 2.36 -23.55 -19.33
C GLU A 238 2.08 -24.67 -20.35
N GLN A 239 2.88 -24.79 -21.41
CA GLN A 239 2.77 -25.88 -22.35
C GLN A 239 3.04 -27.24 -21.71
N GLN A 240 4.08 -27.32 -20.84
CA GLN A 240 4.39 -28.53 -20.09
C GLN A 240 3.24 -28.94 -19.18
N LYS A 241 2.62 -28.00 -18.47
CA LYS A 241 1.47 -28.25 -17.60
C LYS A 241 0.28 -28.79 -18.38
N GLN A 242 -0.03 -28.23 -19.56
CA GLN A 242 -1.10 -28.72 -20.44
C GLN A 242 -0.87 -30.16 -20.89
N ILE A 243 0.38 -30.56 -21.12
CA ILE A 243 0.74 -31.94 -21.50
C ILE A 243 0.60 -32.88 -20.29
N GLU A 244 0.95 -32.41 -19.08
CA GLU A 244 0.76 -33.19 -17.84
C GLU A 244 -0.73 -33.44 -17.54
N ASP A 245 -1.57 -32.42 -17.72
CA ASP A 245 -3.01 -32.49 -17.45
C ASP A 245 -3.81 -33.29 -18.53
N ALA A 246 -3.20 -33.53 -19.71
CA ALA A 246 -3.77 -34.32 -20.79
C ALA A 246 -3.45 -35.82 -20.73
N LYS A 247 -2.61 -36.25 -19.77
CA LYS A 247 -2.22 -37.65 -19.55
C LYS A 247 -2.97 -38.27 -18.39
#